data_ee07a5675a8c52784ad2ca719079f3b6
#
_entry.id   ee07a5675a8c52784ad2ca719079f3b6
#
_cell.length_a   1.000
_cell.length_b   1.000
_cell.length_c   1.000
_cell.angle_alpha   90.00
_cell.angle_beta   90.00
_cell.angle_gamma   90.00
#
_symmetry.space_group_name_H-M   'P 1'
#
loop_
_entity.id
_entity.type
_entity.pdbx_description
1 polymer ?
#
loop_
_entity_poly.entity_id
_entity_poly.type
_entity_poly.pdbx_seq_one_letter_code
_entity_poly.pdbx_strand_id
1 'polypeptide(L)'
;LAPLMRRLESAGVSRGTTGLVIPTGYSFNLDCTNIYLSLSIIFLSQAFNLPLTLGEQLSIILILMITSKGAVGVTGSGFIVLAGTLSALGGVIPVVTVAVLLGVDKFMSEMRAVGNLCGNAVAAVVVGAWDKQIDMEKFKYSLDHPETVKDEILG
;
A
#
# COMPACT_ATOMS: atom_id res chain seq x y z
N LEU A 1 11.84 6.25 -2.14
CA LEU A 1 12.36 4.87 -2.26
C LEU A 1 13.81 4.75 -1.77
N ALA A 2 14.73 5.58 -2.28
CA ALA A 2 16.15 5.46 -1.94
C ALA A 2 16.48 5.51 -0.43
N PRO A 3 15.88 6.38 0.40
CA PRO A 3 16.10 6.32 1.85
C PRO A 3 15.65 5.00 2.49
N LEU A 4 14.52 4.44 2.06
CA LEU A 4 14.05 3.15 2.57
C LEU A 4 15.01 2.01 2.22
N MET A 5 15.46 1.96 0.95
CA MET A 5 16.42 0.95 0.49
C MET A 5 17.71 1.01 1.32
N ARG A 6 18.28 2.21 1.50
CA ARG A 6 19.49 2.39 2.33
C ARG A 6 19.30 1.93 3.77
N ARG A 7 18.15 2.23 4.38
CA ARG A 7 17.85 1.76 5.74
C ARG A 7 17.77 0.25 5.84
N LEU A 8 17.12 -0.41 4.88
CA LEU A 8 17.03 -1.86 4.85
C LEU A 8 18.41 -2.51 4.61
N GLU A 9 19.23 -1.92 3.73
CA GLU A 9 20.60 -2.37 3.49
C GLU A 9 21.47 -2.21 4.74
N SER A 10 21.38 -1.08 5.43
CA SER A 10 22.10 -0.86 6.69
C SER A 10 21.65 -1.81 7.80
N ALA A 11 20.37 -2.19 7.78
CA ALA A 11 19.81 -3.17 8.70
C ALA A 11 20.15 -4.64 8.35
N GLY A 12 20.87 -4.89 7.24
CA GLY A 12 21.36 -6.23 6.90
C GLY A 12 20.60 -6.91 5.74
N VAL A 13 19.64 -6.28 5.11
CA VAL A 13 19.00 -6.81 3.89
C VAL A 13 19.92 -6.57 2.69
N SER A 14 20.10 -7.59 1.83
CA SER A 14 21.00 -7.46 0.69
C SER A 14 20.52 -6.39 -0.31
N ARG A 15 21.48 -5.73 -0.96
CA ARG A 15 21.20 -4.73 -2.00
C ARG A 15 20.42 -5.30 -3.19
N GLY A 16 20.65 -6.58 -3.51
CA GLY A 16 19.89 -7.28 -4.56
C GLY A 16 18.42 -7.38 -4.23
N THR A 17 18.11 -7.80 -3.00
CA THR A 17 16.73 -7.93 -2.50
C THR A 17 16.04 -6.58 -2.42
N THR A 18 16.68 -5.56 -1.82
CA THR A 18 16.08 -4.22 -1.71
C THR A 18 15.87 -3.59 -3.08
N GLY A 19 16.85 -3.74 -4.00
CA GLY A 19 16.79 -3.21 -5.36
C GLY A 19 15.70 -3.85 -6.24
N LEU A 20 15.32 -5.09 -5.94
CA LEU A 20 14.23 -5.78 -6.64
C LEU A 20 12.88 -5.53 -5.96
N VAL A 21 12.79 -5.81 -4.65
CA VAL A 21 11.51 -5.85 -3.93
C VAL A 21 10.91 -4.45 -3.76
N ILE A 22 11.72 -3.44 -3.40
CA ILE A 22 11.18 -2.11 -3.10
C ILE A 22 10.61 -1.42 -4.35
N PRO A 23 11.32 -1.32 -5.50
CA PRO A 23 10.73 -0.72 -6.70
C PRO A 23 9.54 -1.51 -7.26
N THR A 24 9.62 -2.85 -7.24
CA THR A 24 8.52 -3.71 -7.68
C THR A 24 7.31 -3.56 -6.76
N GLY A 25 7.53 -3.57 -5.46
CA GLY A 25 6.48 -3.38 -4.45
C GLY A 25 5.81 -2.02 -4.56
N TYR A 26 6.55 -0.97 -4.84
CA TYR A 26 5.98 0.36 -5.06
C TYR A 26 4.95 0.41 -6.18
N SER A 27 5.06 -0.45 -7.18
CA SER A 27 4.11 -0.55 -8.29
C SER A 27 3.02 -1.60 -8.05
N PHE A 28 3.32 -2.69 -7.35
CA PHE A 28 2.44 -3.85 -7.27
C PHE A 28 1.94 -4.20 -5.86
N ASN A 29 2.61 -3.75 -4.81
CA ASN A 29 2.24 -4.05 -3.42
C ASN A 29 1.73 -2.80 -2.71
N LEU A 30 0.53 -2.36 -3.09
CA LEU A 30 -0.15 -1.18 -2.54
C LEU A 30 -1.23 -1.61 -1.53
N ASP A 31 -0.81 -2.18 -0.41
CA ASP A 31 -1.67 -2.80 0.61
C ASP A 31 -2.69 -1.83 1.18
N CYS A 32 -2.23 -0.69 1.69
CA CYS A 32 -3.10 0.32 2.27
C CYS A 32 -3.98 1.03 1.24
N THR A 33 -3.54 1.07 -0.02
CA THR A 33 -4.40 1.57 -1.10
C THR A 33 -5.58 0.63 -1.32
N ASN A 34 -5.35 -0.68 -1.29
CA ASN A 34 -6.41 -1.68 -1.44
C ASN A 34 -7.40 -1.64 -0.28
N ILE A 35 -6.88 -1.53 0.96
CA ILE A 35 -7.69 -1.36 2.17
C ILE A 35 -8.56 -0.10 2.06
N TYR A 36 -7.96 1.04 1.69
CA TYR A 36 -8.70 2.29 1.52
C TYR A 36 -9.82 2.16 0.49
N LEU A 37 -9.54 1.60 -0.69
CA LEU A 37 -10.52 1.46 -1.76
C LEU A 37 -11.69 0.55 -1.33
N SER A 38 -11.38 -0.57 -0.68
CA SER A 38 -12.39 -1.51 -0.18
C SER A 38 -13.28 -0.87 0.87
N LEU A 39 -12.69 -0.22 1.88
CA LEU A 39 -13.42 0.47 2.94
C LEU A 39 -14.25 1.63 2.39
N SER A 40 -13.72 2.37 1.40
CA SER A 40 -14.46 3.47 0.76
C SER A 40 -15.72 2.99 0.05
N ILE A 41 -15.66 1.86 -0.66
CA ILE A 41 -16.82 1.30 -1.34
C ILE A 41 -17.87 0.83 -0.33
N ILE A 42 -17.46 0.12 0.72
CA ILE A 42 -18.36 -0.31 1.79
C ILE A 42 -18.99 0.89 2.50
N PHE A 43 -18.18 1.92 2.82
CA PHE A 43 -18.68 3.15 3.41
C PHE A 43 -19.74 3.83 2.51
N LEU A 44 -19.45 3.98 1.22
CA LEU A 44 -20.39 4.59 0.28
C LEU A 44 -21.68 3.77 0.15
N SER A 45 -21.57 2.43 0.11
CA SER A 45 -22.77 1.58 0.05
C SER A 45 -23.66 1.78 1.28
N GLN A 46 -23.07 1.88 2.46
CA GLN A 46 -23.81 2.12 3.70
C GLN A 46 -24.36 3.54 3.79
N ALA A 47 -23.55 4.55 3.46
CA ALA A 47 -23.95 5.97 3.52
C ALA A 47 -25.12 6.31 2.58
N PHE A 48 -25.21 5.62 1.46
CA PHE A 48 -26.30 5.82 0.48
C PHE A 48 -27.39 4.74 0.54
N ASN A 49 -27.35 3.88 1.59
CA ASN A 49 -28.32 2.81 1.80
C ASN A 49 -28.48 1.88 0.58
N LEU A 50 -27.35 1.51 -0.02
CA LEU A 50 -27.22 0.60 -1.15
C LEU A 50 -26.55 -0.71 -0.65
N PRO A 51 -27.31 -1.66 -0.06
CA PRO A 51 -26.74 -2.82 0.57
C PRO A 51 -26.02 -3.72 -0.45
N LEU A 52 -24.79 -4.11 -0.15
CA LEU A 52 -24.02 -5.05 -0.94
C LEU A 52 -24.14 -6.45 -0.35
N THR A 53 -24.47 -7.41 -1.17
CA THR A 53 -24.42 -8.83 -0.82
C THR A 53 -22.97 -9.28 -0.62
N LEU A 54 -22.76 -10.37 0.10
CA LEU A 54 -21.40 -10.91 0.29
C LEU A 54 -20.71 -11.25 -1.03
N GLY A 55 -21.47 -11.75 -2.03
CA GLY A 55 -20.94 -12.03 -3.36
C GLY A 55 -20.44 -10.78 -4.08
N GLU A 56 -21.17 -9.67 -4.00
CA GLU A 56 -20.75 -8.38 -4.55
C GLU A 56 -19.52 -7.84 -3.85
N GLN A 57 -19.44 -7.94 -2.50
CA GLN A 57 -18.27 -7.53 -1.74
C GLN A 57 -17.01 -8.31 -2.15
N LEU A 58 -17.11 -9.63 -2.30
CA LEU A 58 -16.01 -10.47 -2.78
C LEU A 58 -15.60 -10.11 -4.22
N SER A 59 -16.57 -9.87 -5.10
CA SER A 59 -16.31 -9.43 -6.48
C SER A 59 -15.59 -8.09 -6.51
N ILE A 60 -16.00 -7.14 -5.66
CA ILE A 60 -15.34 -5.84 -5.51
C ILE A 60 -13.88 -6.00 -5.10
N ILE A 61 -13.60 -6.85 -4.10
CA ILE A 61 -12.23 -7.11 -3.65
C ILE A 61 -11.37 -7.66 -4.79
N LEU A 62 -11.88 -8.63 -5.55
CA LEU A 62 -11.17 -9.21 -6.70
C LEU A 62 -10.87 -8.17 -7.78
N ILE A 63 -11.84 -7.31 -8.11
CA ILE A 63 -11.66 -6.21 -9.06
C ILE A 63 -10.59 -5.24 -8.53
N LEU A 64 -10.66 -4.87 -7.25
CA LEU A 64 -9.72 -3.95 -6.63
C LEU A 64 -8.29 -4.52 -6.59
N MET A 65 -8.11 -5.81 -6.40
CA MET A 65 -6.80 -6.44 -6.46
C MET A 65 -6.09 -6.20 -7.81
N ILE A 66 -6.85 -6.02 -8.88
CA ILE A 66 -6.32 -5.72 -10.22
C ILE A 66 -6.25 -4.20 -10.43
N THR A 67 -7.35 -3.49 -10.22
CA THR A 67 -7.47 -2.06 -10.55
C THR A 67 -6.64 -1.17 -9.65
N SER A 68 -6.41 -1.57 -8.38
CA SER A 68 -5.56 -0.83 -7.45
C SER A 68 -4.13 -0.63 -7.94
N LYS A 69 -3.65 -1.47 -8.84
CA LYS A 69 -2.32 -1.35 -9.45
C LYS A 69 -2.19 -0.10 -10.34
N GLY A 70 -3.30 0.47 -10.78
CA GLY A 70 -3.34 1.76 -11.47
C GLY A 70 -3.24 2.98 -10.55
N ALA A 71 -3.35 2.79 -9.24
CA ALA A 71 -3.19 3.86 -8.26
C ALA A 71 -1.70 4.15 -8.02
N VAL A 72 -1.07 4.77 -8.98
CA VAL A 72 0.33 5.22 -8.85
C VAL A 72 0.41 6.30 -7.77
N GLY A 73 1.52 6.37 -7.01
CA GLY A 73 1.74 7.22 -5.84
C GLY A 73 1.62 8.73 -6.03
N VAL A 74 0.58 9.16 -6.70
CA VAL A 74 0.21 10.57 -6.94
C VAL A 74 -1.07 10.86 -6.14
N THR A 75 -1.11 11.99 -5.46
CA THR A 75 -2.30 12.46 -4.74
C THR A 75 -3.50 12.52 -5.69
N GLY A 76 -4.63 11.93 -5.28
CA GLY A 76 -5.84 11.85 -6.10
C GLY A 76 -5.95 10.64 -7.04
N SER A 77 -4.88 9.86 -7.24
CA SER A 77 -4.95 8.64 -8.06
C SER A 77 -5.90 7.59 -7.48
N GLY A 78 -5.96 7.47 -6.14
CA GLY A 78 -6.93 6.60 -5.47
C GLY A 78 -8.37 6.96 -5.78
N PHE A 79 -8.67 8.26 -5.91
CA PHE A 79 -9.99 8.75 -6.26
C PHE A 79 -10.39 8.36 -7.70
N ILE A 80 -9.46 8.46 -8.64
CA ILE A 80 -9.69 8.04 -10.04
C ILE A 80 -9.92 6.52 -10.11
N VAL A 81 -9.11 5.74 -9.40
CA VAL A 81 -9.27 4.28 -9.35
C VAL A 81 -10.59 3.89 -8.70
N LEU A 82 -11.00 4.60 -7.63
CA LEU A 82 -12.29 4.36 -6.98
C LEU A 82 -13.45 4.63 -7.94
N ALA A 83 -13.43 5.77 -8.61
CA ALA A 83 -14.45 6.14 -9.60
C ALA A 83 -14.51 5.14 -10.76
N GLY A 84 -13.34 4.71 -11.28
CA GLY A 84 -13.24 3.69 -12.30
C GLY A 84 -13.78 2.32 -11.85
N THR A 85 -13.48 1.92 -10.60
CA THR A 85 -13.99 0.67 -10.02
C THR A 85 -15.51 0.71 -9.87
N LEU A 86 -16.08 1.82 -9.37
CA LEU A 86 -17.53 1.96 -9.26
C LEU A 86 -18.22 1.94 -10.64
N SER A 87 -17.59 2.52 -11.66
CA SER A 87 -18.08 2.43 -13.04
C SER A 87 -18.09 0.99 -13.55
N ALA A 88 -17.05 0.21 -13.23
CA ALA A 88 -16.95 -1.20 -13.64
C ALA A 88 -17.97 -2.11 -12.93
N LEU A 89 -18.47 -1.71 -11.76
CA LEU A 89 -19.50 -2.44 -11.01
C LEU A 89 -20.93 -2.26 -11.57
N GLY A 90 -21.08 -1.68 -12.77
CA GLY A 90 -22.37 -1.60 -13.45
C GLY A 90 -23.37 -0.64 -12.80
N GLY A 91 -22.92 0.32 -12.00
CA GLY A 91 -23.77 1.37 -11.42
C GLY A 91 -24.50 0.97 -10.12
N VAL A 92 -24.13 -0.12 -9.48
CA VAL A 92 -24.64 -0.51 -8.15
C VAL A 92 -24.48 0.64 -7.15
N ILE A 93 -23.32 1.33 -7.19
CA ILE A 93 -23.08 2.57 -6.44
C ILE A 93 -22.80 3.69 -7.45
N PRO A 94 -23.58 4.78 -7.47
CA PRO A 94 -23.36 5.87 -8.39
C PRO A 94 -21.99 6.53 -8.20
N VAL A 95 -21.25 6.77 -9.28
CA VAL A 95 -19.88 7.35 -9.22
C VAL A 95 -19.86 8.71 -8.53
N VAL A 96 -20.96 9.50 -8.64
CA VAL A 96 -21.08 10.81 -7.99
C VAL A 96 -20.91 10.74 -6.46
N THR A 97 -21.20 9.59 -5.84
CA THR A 97 -21.09 9.39 -4.39
C THR A 97 -19.63 9.54 -3.89
N VAL A 98 -18.67 9.33 -4.77
CA VAL A 98 -17.23 9.48 -4.47
C VAL A 98 -16.90 10.91 -4.02
N ALA A 99 -17.69 11.90 -4.43
CA ALA A 99 -17.51 13.30 -4.02
C ALA A 99 -17.54 13.50 -2.50
N VAL A 100 -18.24 12.65 -1.76
CA VAL A 100 -18.26 12.68 -0.27
C VAL A 100 -16.88 12.45 0.34
N LEU A 101 -16.02 11.70 -0.35
CA LEU A 101 -14.68 11.37 0.13
C LEU A 101 -13.63 12.46 -0.16
N LEU A 102 -13.95 13.45 -1.01
CA LEU A 102 -13.00 14.52 -1.39
C LEU A 102 -12.42 15.25 -0.18
N GLY A 103 -13.24 15.51 0.83
CA GLY A 103 -12.82 16.25 2.03
C GLY A 103 -11.78 15.52 2.88
N VAL A 104 -11.72 14.19 2.79
CA VAL A 104 -10.82 13.36 3.60
C VAL A 104 -9.71 12.68 2.78
N ASP A 105 -9.82 12.68 1.44
CA ASP A 105 -8.90 11.93 0.57
C ASP A 105 -7.43 12.33 0.76
N LYS A 106 -7.15 13.60 1.03
CA LYS A 106 -5.78 14.07 1.28
C LYS A 106 -5.15 13.36 2.49
N PHE A 107 -5.85 13.31 3.62
CA PHE A 107 -5.37 12.62 4.82
C PHE A 107 -5.25 11.12 4.59
N MET A 108 -6.23 10.53 3.90
CA MET A 108 -6.21 9.12 3.52
C MET A 108 -5.05 8.80 2.58
N SER A 109 -4.69 9.72 1.68
CA SER A 109 -3.55 9.57 0.77
C SER A 109 -2.22 9.52 1.53
N GLU A 110 -2.05 10.36 2.56
CA GLU A 110 -0.85 10.37 3.41
C GLU A 110 -0.74 9.06 4.20
N MET A 111 -1.83 8.60 4.81
CA MET A 111 -1.86 7.33 5.54
C MET A 111 -1.60 6.13 4.62
N ARG A 112 -2.13 6.13 3.41
CA ARG A 112 -1.81 5.10 2.41
C ARG A 112 -0.32 5.06 2.06
N ALA A 113 0.30 6.22 1.91
CA ALA A 113 1.72 6.31 1.60
C ALA A 113 2.59 5.68 2.71
N VAL A 114 2.28 5.99 3.97
CA VAL A 114 2.97 5.41 5.14
C VAL A 114 2.76 3.90 5.21
N GLY A 115 1.51 3.45 5.10
CA GLY A 115 1.21 2.01 5.20
C GLY A 115 1.80 1.20 4.05
N ASN A 116 1.75 1.70 2.82
CA ASN A 116 2.39 1.05 1.67
C ASN A 116 3.93 1.00 1.83
N LEU A 117 4.54 2.04 2.41
CA LEU A 117 5.97 2.03 2.74
C LEU A 117 6.31 0.92 3.74
N CYS A 118 5.52 0.81 4.82
CA CYS A 118 5.70 -0.24 5.83
C CYS A 118 5.52 -1.64 5.23
N GLY A 119 4.47 -1.86 4.44
CA GLY A 119 4.20 -3.14 3.78
C GLY A 119 5.35 -3.57 2.86
N ASN A 120 5.89 -2.64 2.08
CA ASN A 120 7.03 -2.92 1.22
C ASN A 120 8.32 -3.18 2.00
N ALA A 121 8.55 -2.50 3.12
CA ALA A 121 9.68 -2.77 4.00
C ALA A 121 9.60 -4.19 4.58
N VAL A 122 8.44 -4.59 5.09
CA VAL A 122 8.20 -5.95 5.60
C VAL A 122 8.38 -6.98 4.49
N ALA A 123 7.85 -6.74 3.30
CA ALA A 123 8.02 -7.63 2.15
C ALA A 123 9.50 -7.85 1.81
N ALA A 124 10.32 -6.78 1.82
CA ALA A 124 11.75 -6.90 1.56
C ALA A 124 12.48 -7.75 2.62
N VAL A 125 12.11 -7.61 3.89
CA VAL A 125 12.66 -8.44 4.97
C VAL A 125 12.23 -9.90 4.82
N VAL A 126 10.96 -10.16 4.54
CA VAL A 126 10.43 -11.53 4.37
C VAL A 126 11.07 -12.22 3.18
N VAL A 127 11.13 -11.56 2.02
CA VAL A 127 11.77 -12.11 0.81
C VAL A 127 13.26 -12.32 1.05
N GLY A 128 13.93 -11.36 1.68
CA GLY A 128 15.36 -11.49 2.05
C GLY A 128 15.61 -12.67 2.98
N ALA A 129 14.72 -12.94 3.92
CA ALA A 129 14.82 -14.10 4.81
C ALA A 129 14.59 -15.42 4.07
N TRP A 130 13.59 -15.48 3.16
CA TRP A 130 13.32 -16.69 2.36
C TRP A 130 14.47 -17.02 1.41
N ASP A 131 15.04 -16.01 0.78
CA ASP A 131 16.16 -16.17 -0.16
C ASP A 131 17.54 -16.24 0.53
N LYS A 132 17.57 -16.22 1.87
CA LYS A 132 18.80 -16.18 2.68
C LYS A 132 19.74 -15.02 2.31
N GLN A 133 19.15 -13.92 1.90
CA GLN A 133 19.82 -12.68 1.50
C GLN A 133 19.69 -11.58 2.57
N ILE A 134 19.59 -11.98 3.84
CA ILE A 134 19.56 -11.10 5.00
C ILE A 134 20.58 -11.58 6.04
N ASP A 135 21.37 -10.66 6.57
CA ASP A 135 22.18 -10.88 7.76
C ASP A 135 21.29 -10.76 9.00
N MET A 136 20.86 -11.92 9.53
CA MET A 136 19.93 -11.97 10.65
C MET A 136 20.52 -11.47 11.96
N GLU A 137 21.86 -11.54 12.15
CA GLU A 137 22.51 -11.00 13.35
C GLU A 137 22.51 -9.48 13.30
N LYS A 138 22.93 -8.92 12.18
CA LYS A 138 22.90 -7.47 11.92
C LYS A 138 21.47 -6.94 11.98
N PHE A 139 20.50 -7.66 11.42
CA PHE A 139 19.09 -7.26 11.44
C PHE A 139 18.52 -7.19 12.86
N LYS A 140 18.76 -8.22 13.68
CA LYS A 140 18.33 -8.22 15.08
C LYS A 140 19.01 -7.09 15.87
N TYR A 141 20.32 -6.91 15.68
CA TYR A 141 21.04 -5.83 16.33
C TYR A 141 20.45 -4.45 15.98
N SER A 142 20.11 -4.23 14.72
CA SER A 142 19.52 -2.96 14.26
C SER A 142 18.10 -2.71 14.79
N LEU A 143 17.35 -3.77 15.14
CA LEU A 143 16.05 -3.66 15.80
C LEU A 143 16.19 -3.26 17.27
N ASP A 144 17.20 -3.82 17.96
CA ASP A 144 17.47 -3.51 19.36
C ASP A 144 18.14 -2.12 19.52
N HIS A 145 18.86 -1.66 18.49
CA HIS A 145 19.62 -0.41 18.48
C HIS A 145 19.26 0.46 17.27
N PRO A 146 18.01 0.98 17.19
CA PRO A 146 17.53 1.72 16.03
C PRO A 146 18.30 3.03 15.77
N GLU A 147 18.99 3.57 16.79
CA GLU A 147 19.86 4.74 16.67
C GLU A 147 21.07 4.50 15.76
N THR A 148 21.61 3.28 15.70
CA THR A 148 22.77 2.97 14.86
C THR A 148 22.45 3.05 13.38
N VAL A 149 21.20 2.76 13.00
CA VAL A 149 20.73 2.86 11.61
C VAL A 149 20.55 4.31 11.15
N LYS A 150 20.35 5.26 12.08
CA LYS A 150 20.22 6.70 11.76
C LYS A 150 21.56 7.31 11.40
N ASP A 151 22.62 6.96 12.09
CA ASP A 151 23.92 7.58 11.95
C ASP A 151 24.61 7.22 10.62
N GLU A 152 24.36 6.01 10.11
CA GLU A 152 24.84 5.56 8.79
C GLU A 152 24.14 6.27 7.60
N ILE A 153 23.02 6.98 7.83
CA ILE A 153 22.25 7.64 6.78
C ILE A 153 22.55 9.14 6.69
N LEU A 154 23.03 9.72 7.80
CA LEU A 154 23.30 11.17 7.93
C LEU A 154 24.78 11.51 7.80
N GLY A 155 25.65 10.52 7.63
CA GLY A 155 27.09 10.69 7.40
C GLY A 155 27.46 10.98 5.96
#